data_3e1202fa98b37aaa4c11a0d3ecad1aba
#
_entry.id   3e1202fa98b37aaa4c11a0d3ecad1aba
#
_cell.length_a   1.000
_cell.length_b   1.000
_cell.length_c   1.000
_cell.angle_alpha   90.00
_cell.angle_beta   90.00
_cell.angle_gamma   90.00
#
_symmetry.space_group_name_H-M   'P 1'
#
loop_
_entity.id
_entity.type
_entity.pdbx_description
1 polymer ?
#
loop_
_entity_poly.entity_id
_entity_poly.type
_entity_poly.pdbx_seq_one_letter_code
_entity_poly.pdbx_strand_id
1 'polypeptide(L)'
;MKKTQAFIDSNIKWQPLNDYVLRIETYRETSPGLVIENCKSLIESIFKTILVEVDFKTEDDLKDIDIGGLYRQVKKVLFFEEKGYCHIIGSFSSAIAEFRNKLGETSHGKDIYTLEKNRSALFGDEIHFLLSTTDNIAFFLLSYYRNLYPVYAEKKRELVYGEHSEFNEWFDETQEEVVVGGISLSPSRVLFDGDIDAYKTSLSEYLGKNDLIERLRISPNFASTHSLIGELGQYQNFSKEQIRRLFEAFFFNNQISWIATDSDVSEFYVMILQGNEALLSEEELTQFRSRYH
;
A
#
# COMPACT_ATOMS: atom_id res chain seq x y z
N MET A 1 19.10 17.96 4.12
CA MET A 1 17.80 17.46 3.56
C MET A 1 17.39 18.23 2.28
N LYS A 2 18.34 18.46 1.34
CA LYS A 2 18.11 19.37 0.20
C LYS A 2 17.09 18.84 -0.83
N LYS A 3 17.13 17.56 -1.15
CA LYS A 3 16.23 16.96 -2.17
C LYS A 3 14.79 16.88 -1.67
N THR A 4 14.63 16.41 -0.43
CA THR A 4 13.33 16.34 0.22
C THR A 4 12.72 17.72 0.39
N GLN A 5 13.50 18.73 0.84
CA GLN A 5 13.05 20.10 0.96
C GLN A 5 12.57 20.66 -0.38
N ALA A 6 13.36 20.54 -1.43
CA ALA A 6 12.99 21.02 -2.77
C ALA A 6 11.71 20.35 -3.31
N PHE A 7 11.51 19.07 -2.99
CA PHE A 7 10.27 18.37 -3.33
C PHE A 7 9.08 18.94 -2.57
N ILE A 8 9.21 19.12 -1.25
CA ILE A 8 8.15 19.66 -0.39
C ILE A 8 7.77 21.08 -0.83
N ASP A 9 8.76 21.93 -1.11
CA ASP A 9 8.54 23.32 -1.53
C ASP A 9 7.70 23.41 -2.83
N SER A 10 7.84 22.44 -3.71
CA SER A 10 7.10 22.38 -4.97
C SER A 10 5.78 21.58 -4.88
N ASN A 11 5.43 21.02 -3.70
CA ASN A 11 4.25 20.19 -3.54
C ASN A 11 3.52 20.51 -2.23
N ILE A 12 2.52 21.35 -2.31
CA ILE A 12 1.79 21.94 -1.15
C ILE A 12 1.25 20.88 -0.18
N LYS A 13 0.84 19.73 -0.69
CA LYS A 13 0.35 18.58 0.08
C LYS A 13 1.34 18.10 1.13
N TRP A 14 2.64 18.16 0.84
CA TRP A 14 3.70 17.65 1.68
C TRP A 14 4.30 18.69 2.62
N GLN A 15 3.79 19.94 2.60
CA GLN A 15 4.23 21.03 3.46
C GLN A 15 4.30 20.66 4.96
N PRO A 16 3.38 19.88 5.55
CA PRO A 16 3.49 19.48 6.96
C PRO A 16 4.79 18.71 7.29
N LEU A 17 5.45 18.09 6.33
CA LEU A 17 6.73 17.43 6.55
C LEU A 17 7.90 18.39 6.76
N ASN A 18 7.73 19.69 6.46
CA ASN A 18 8.75 20.71 6.70
C ASN A 18 9.18 20.78 8.17
N ASP A 19 8.28 20.51 9.10
CA ASP A 19 8.59 20.52 10.52
C ASP A 19 9.69 19.49 10.87
N TYR A 20 9.64 18.30 10.27
CA TYR A 20 10.69 17.31 10.46
C TYR A 20 12.01 17.75 9.83
N VAL A 21 11.97 18.26 8.60
CA VAL A 21 13.17 18.74 7.89
C VAL A 21 13.82 19.88 8.65
N LEU A 22 13.04 20.85 9.13
CA LEU A 22 13.54 21.95 9.93
C LEU A 22 14.19 21.49 11.24
N ARG A 23 13.57 20.57 11.96
CA ARG A 23 14.15 19.99 13.19
C ARG A 23 15.42 19.23 12.92
N ILE A 24 15.48 18.42 11.85
CA ILE A 24 16.69 17.71 11.43
C ILE A 24 17.84 18.70 11.21
N GLU A 25 17.62 19.77 10.43
CA GLU A 25 18.67 20.75 10.15
C GLU A 25 19.05 21.59 11.40
N THR A 26 18.08 21.91 12.26
CA THR A 26 18.33 22.65 13.52
C THR A 26 19.22 21.86 14.48
N TYR A 27 18.96 20.57 14.62
CA TYR A 27 19.67 19.73 15.60
C TYR A 27 20.92 19.04 15.04
N ARG A 28 21.21 19.22 13.76
CA ARG A 28 22.28 18.53 13.04
C ARG A 28 23.61 18.54 13.74
N GLU A 29 24.02 19.70 14.27
CA GLU A 29 25.33 19.89 14.92
C GLU A 29 25.27 19.78 16.45
N THR A 30 24.07 19.72 17.03
CA THR A 30 23.92 19.85 18.49
C THR A 30 23.34 18.62 19.17
N SER A 31 22.51 17.84 18.47
CA SER A 31 21.79 16.71 19.08
C SER A 31 21.56 15.58 18.07
N PRO A 32 22.58 14.70 17.85
CA PRO A 32 22.46 13.57 16.94
C PRO A 32 21.27 12.65 17.24
N GLY A 33 20.91 12.46 18.50
CA GLY A 33 19.75 11.67 18.90
C GLY A 33 18.43 12.23 18.38
N LEU A 34 18.23 13.55 18.49
CA LEU A 34 17.05 14.21 17.93
C LEU A 34 17.03 14.19 16.40
N VAL A 35 18.21 14.22 15.75
CA VAL A 35 18.30 14.06 14.30
C VAL A 35 17.77 12.70 13.88
N ILE A 36 18.22 11.63 14.54
CA ILE A 36 17.78 10.24 14.25
C ILE A 36 16.26 10.11 14.45
N GLU A 37 15.75 10.64 15.57
CA GLU A 37 14.30 10.60 15.86
C GLU A 37 13.48 11.29 14.78
N ASN A 38 13.89 12.49 14.35
CA ASN A 38 13.18 13.21 13.30
C ASN A 38 13.34 12.58 11.91
N CYS A 39 14.50 11.98 11.59
CA CYS A 39 14.68 11.20 10.38
C CYS A 39 13.72 9.99 10.33
N LYS A 40 13.63 9.24 11.44
CA LYS A 40 12.69 8.12 11.56
C LYS A 40 11.24 8.61 11.39
N SER A 41 10.86 9.65 12.12
CA SER A 41 9.50 10.21 12.07
C SER A 41 9.13 10.72 10.68
N LEU A 42 10.05 11.34 9.96
CA LEU A 42 9.85 11.76 8.57
C LEU A 42 9.52 10.58 7.66
N ILE A 43 10.29 9.51 7.72
CA ILE A 43 10.05 8.31 6.91
C ILE A 43 8.73 7.64 7.30
N GLU A 44 8.43 7.52 8.60
CA GLU A 44 7.14 6.99 9.08
C GLU A 44 5.96 7.82 8.60
N SER A 45 6.05 9.15 8.66
CA SER A 45 5.00 10.05 8.18
C SER A 45 4.77 9.91 6.67
N ILE A 46 5.84 9.74 5.88
CA ILE A 46 5.71 9.46 4.44
C ILE A 46 5.01 8.12 4.23
N PHE A 47 5.41 7.05 4.92
CA PHE A 47 4.77 5.74 4.79
C PHE A 47 3.29 5.79 5.17
N LYS A 48 2.96 6.37 6.32
CA LYS A 48 1.57 6.50 6.79
C LYS A 48 0.71 7.30 5.80
N THR A 49 1.23 8.42 5.30
CA THR A 49 0.49 9.24 4.32
C THR A 49 0.22 8.47 3.04
N ILE A 50 1.19 7.71 2.53
CA ILE A 50 1.00 6.86 1.35
C ILE A 50 -0.08 5.81 1.61
N LEU A 51 -0.05 5.13 2.76
CA LEU A 51 -1.03 4.09 3.10
C LEU A 51 -2.44 4.65 3.30
N VAL A 52 -2.57 5.81 3.96
CA VAL A 52 -3.87 6.48 4.10
C VAL A 52 -4.48 6.84 2.75
N GLU A 53 -3.65 7.23 1.79
CA GLU A 53 -4.16 7.71 0.50
C GLU A 53 -4.35 6.63 -0.55
N VAL A 54 -3.55 5.58 -0.52
CA VAL A 54 -3.59 4.52 -1.53
C VAL A 54 -4.37 3.30 -1.02
N ASP A 55 -4.21 2.97 0.26
CA ASP A 55 -4.79 1.77 0.89
C ASP A 55 -5.98 2.11 1.81
N PHE A 56 -6.43 3.35 1.81
CA PHE A 56 -7.54 3.89 2.61
C PHE A 56 -7.45 3.52 4.11
N LYS A 57 -6.24 3.32 4.63
CA LYS A 57 -6.00 3.06 6.06
C LYS A 57 -6.36 4.28 6.89
N THR A 58 -6.92 4.05 8.06
CA THR A 58 -7.14 5.11 9.04
C THR A 58 -5.89 5.33 9.89
N GLU A 59 -5.81 6.45 10.61
CA GLU A 59 -4.72 6.71 11.55
C GLU A 59 -4.68 5.65 12.66
N ASP A 60 -5.85 5.18 13.12
CA ASP A 60 -5.97 4.14 14.13
C ASP A 60 -5.41 2.79 13.66
N ASP A 61 -5.58 2.44 12.39
CA ASP A 61 -5.00 1.22 11.80
C ASP A 61 -3.47 1.24 11.79
N LEU A 62 -2.87 2.44 11.75
CA LEU A 62 -1.44 2.63 11.53
C LEU A 62 -0.66 3.02 12.80
N LYS A 63 -1.33 3.37 13.91
CA LYS A 63 -0.67 3.97 15.09
C LYS A 63 0.32 3.05 15.78
N ASP A 64 0.01 1.76 15.86
CA ASP A 64 0.81 0.77 16.59
C ASP A 64 1.74 -0.06 15.68
N ILE A 65 1.79 0.28 14.38
CA ILE A 65 2.64 -0.40 13.42
C ILE A 65 4.04 0.21 13.44
N ASP A 66 5.05 -0.62 13.64
CA ASP A 66 6.44 -0.18 13.56
C ASP A 66 6.86 0.20 12.12
N ILE A 67 7.98 0.90 11.98
CA ILE A 67 8.46 1.37 10.67
C ILE A 67 8.71 0.21 9.68
N GLY A 68 9.11 -0.96 10.17
CA GLY A 68 9.29 -2.16 9.34
C GLY A 68 7.97 -2.73 8.86
N GLY A 69 6.93 -2.68 9.70
CA GLY A 69 5.55 -3.05 9.36
C GLY A 69 4.93 -2.09 8.34
N LEU A 70 5.10 -0.78 8.56
CA LEU A 70 4.68 0.24 7.60
C LEU A 70 5.36 0.05 6.25
N TYR A 71 6.68 -0.19 6.25
CA TYR A 71 7.41 -0.45 5.02
C TYR A 71 6.89 -1.67 4.26
N ARG A 72 6.59 -2.78 4.97
CA ARG A 72 6.02 -3.99 4.34
C ARG A 72 4.71 -3.73 3.61
N GLN A 73 3.87 -2.83 4.12
CA GLN A 73 2.64 -2.44 3.45
C GLN A 73 2.92 -1.48 2.28
N VAL A 74 3.74 -0.44 2.49
CA VAL A 74 4.09 0.53 1.45
C VAL A 74 4.73 -0.12 0.23
N LYS A 75 5.63 -1.11 0.40
CA LYS A 75 6.25 -1.79 -0.75
C LYS A 75 5.23 -2.53 -1.61
N LYS A 76 4.13 -3.02 -1.04
CA LYS A 76 3.02 -3.64 -1.77
C LYS A 76 2.27 -2.60 -2.58
N VAL A 77 1.77 -1.54 -1.95
CA VAL A 77 0.97 -0.50 -2.63
C VAL A 77 1.76 0.31 -3.65
N LEU A 78 3.08 0.39 -3.53
CA LEU A 78 3.96 1.02 -4.51
C LEU A 78 4.54 0.04 -5.55
N PHE A 79 4.16 -1.23 -5.52
CA PHE A 79 4.57 -2.27 -6.48
C PHE A 79 6.09 -2.38 -6.69
N PHE A 80 6.86 -2.29 -5.62
CA PHE A 80 8.32 -2.42 -5.74
C PHE A 80 8.93 -3.59 -4.96
N GLU A 81 8.13 -4.61 -4.63
CA GLU A 81 8.58 -5.78 -3.85
C GLU A 81 9.73 -6.53 -4.52
N GLU A 82 9.71 -6.67 -5.83
CA GLU A 82 10.74 -7.35 -6.61
C GLU A 82 11.88 -6.43 -7.09
N LYS A 83 11.87 -5.15 -6.72
CA LYS A 83 12.90 -4.21 -7.14
C LYS A 83 14.09 -4.24 -6.19
N GLY A 84 15.31 -4.19 -6.71
CA GLY A 84 16.53 -4.24 -5.90
C GLY A 84 16.62 -3.17 -4.80
N TYR A 85 16.06 -1.98 -5.03
CA TYR A 85 16.00 -0.91 -4.03
C TYR A 85 15.06 -1.21 -2.85
N CYS A 86 14.15 -2.19 -2.99
CA CYS A 86 13.31 -2.66 -1.90
C CYS A 86 14.15 -3.11 -0.69
N HIS A 87 15.21 -3.86 -0.92
CA HIS A 87 16.12 -4.30 0.14
C HIS A 87 16.85 -3.12 0.80
N ILE A 88 17.24 -2.11 0.03
CA ILE A 88 17.92 -0.91 0.56
C ILE A 88 17.02 -0.14 1.50
N ILE A 89 15.78 0.12 1.10
CA ILE A 89 14.80 0.86 1.91
C ILE A 89 14.43 0.05 3.16
N GLY A 90 14.20 -1.26 3.03
CA GLY A 90 13.89 -2.14 4.16
C GLY A 90 15.02 -2.21 5.18
N SER A 91 16.24 -2.38 4.72
CA SER A 91 17.44 -2.39 5.59
C SER A 91 17.63 -1.06 6.30
N PHE A 92 17.43 0.06 5.59
CA PHE A 92 17.51 1.39 6.17
C PHE A 92 16.41 1.61 7.23
N SER A 93 15.16 1.20 6.94
CA SER A 93 14.05 1.31 7.88
C SER A 93 14.32 0.53 9.18
N SER A 94 14.92 -0.64 9.09
CA SER A 94 15.34 -1.42 10.25
C SER A 94 16.50 -0.75 11.00
N ALA A 95 17.51 -0.28 10.29
CA ALA A 95 18.69 0.37 10.87
C ALA A 95 18.34 1.67 11.61
N ILE A 96 17.47 2.52 11.02
CA ILE A 96 17.07 3.78 11.67
C ILE A 96 16.24 3.54 12.94
N ALA A 97 15.43 2.47 12.97
CA ALA A 97 14.71 2.06 14.17
C ALA A 97 15.68 1.61 15.28
N GLU A 98 16.69 0.84 14.91
CA GLU A 98 17.74 0.39 15.85
C GLU A 98 18.57 1.56 16.39
N PHE A 99 19.00 2.48 15.51
CA PHE A 99 19.71 3.70 15.92
C PHE A 99 18.87 4.55 16.86
N ARG A 100 17.60 4.76 16.55
CA ARG A 100 16.68 5.50 17.43
C ARG A 100 16.59 4.85 18.81
N ASN A 101 16.48 3.53 18.89
CA ASN A 101 16.37 2.82 20.15
C ASN A 101 17.67 2.89 20.97
N LYS A 102 18.84 2.83 20.32
CA LYS A 102 20.15 2.88 20.98
C LYS A 102 20.58 4.31 21.37
N LEU A 103 20.36 5.27 20.48
CA LEU A 103 20.98 6.59 20.53
C LEU A 103 19.99 7.74 20.69
N GLY A 104 18.68 7.52 20.42
CA GLY A 104 17.65 8.55 20.58
C GLY A 104 17.60 9.11 22.00
N GLU A 105 17.42 10.42 22.14
CA GLU A 105 17.45 11.11 23.42
C GLU A 105 16.16 10.94 24.22
N THR A 106 15.01 10.83 23.56
CA THR A 106 13.69 10.76 24.19
C THR A 106 13.19 9.33 24.41
N SER A 107 13.84 8.33 23.81
CA SER A 107 13.46 6.94 23.99
C SER A 107 13.97 6.38 25.31
N HIS A 108 13.04 6.06 26.22
CA HIS A 108 13.30 5.30 27.46
C HIS A 108 14.24 5.98 28.47
N GLY A 109 14.00 7.21 28.91
CA GLY A 109 14.69 7.87 30.01
C GLY A 109 16.11 7.36 30.29
N LYS A 110 17.16 7.96 29.68
CA LYS A 110 18.54 7.56 29.85
C LYS A 110 19.21 8.35 30.95
N ASP A 111 20.15 7.75 31.63
CA ASP A 111 20.99 8.47 32.55
C ASP A 111 21.93 9.47 31.87
N ILE A 112 22.42 10.47 32.60
CA ILE A 112 23.21 11.58 32.05
C ILE A 112 24.51 11.11 31.37
N TYR A 113 25.14 10.06 31.87
CA TYR A 113 26.40 9.55 31.31
C TYR A 113 26.14 8.84 29.98
N THR A 114 25.04 8.10 29.88
CA THR A 114 24.60 7.49 28.63
C THR A 114 24.23 8.54 27.58
N LEU A 115 23.56 9.64 27.99
CA LEU A 115 23.23 10.76 27.08
C LEU A 115 24.49 11.43 26.53
N GLU A 116 25.49 11.74 27.41
CA GLU A 116 26.77 12.31 27.00
C GLU A 116 27.54 11.39 26.05
N LYS A 117 27.60 10.10 26.38
CA LYS A 117 28.24 9.08 25.55
C LYS A 117 27.57 8.99 24.17
N ASN A 118 26.25 9.00 24.12
CA ASN A 118 25.51 8.92 22.86
C ASN A 118 25.71 10.18 22.02
N ARG A 119 25.77 11.35 22.63
CA ARG A 119 26.08 12.61 21.94
C ARG A 119 27.46 12.59 21.30
N SER A 120 28.44 12.00 21.97
CA SER A 120 29.81 11.89 21.44
C SER A 120 30.00 10.75 20.44
N ALA A 121 29.09 9.77 20.39
CA ALA A 121 29.24 8.56 19.56
C ALA A 121 28.84 8.73 18.10
N LEU A 122 28.17 9.82 17.73
CA LEU A 122 27.59 10.04 16.39
C LEU A 122 27.94 11.42 15.84
N PHE A 123 29.20 11.77 15.81
CA PHE A 123 29.62 13.00 15.15
C PHE A 123 30.35 12.70 13.84
N GLY A 124 30.11 13.54 12.83
CA GLY A 124 30.83 13.50 11.58
C GLY A 124 30.19 12.62 10.53
N ASP A 125 30.97 11.67 10.02
CA ASP A 125 30.61 10.91 8.81
C ASP A 125 29.35 10.04 8.96
N GLU A 126 29.08 9.52 10.16
CA GLU A 126 27.90 8.67 10.41
C GLU A 126 26.59 9.47 10.33
N ILE A 127 26.55 10.66 10.93
CA ILE A 127 25.39 11.56 10.81
C ILE A 127 25.23 12.04 9.37
N HIS A 128 26.31 12.36 8.69
CA HIS A 128 26.28 12.72 7.29
C HIS A 128 25.73 11.60 6.40
N PHE A 129 26.16 10.37 6.65
CA PHE A 129 25.65 9.19 5.96
C PHE A 129 24.16 8.99 6.23
N LEU A 130 23.73 9.05 7.49
CA LEU A 130 22.31 8.91 7.88
C LEU A 130 21.45 9.98 7.20
N LEU A 131 21.85 11.26 7.28
CA LEU A 131 21.13 12.37 6.67
C LEU A 131 21.03 12.26 5.15
N SER A 132 22.15 11.92 4.50
CA SER A 132 22.18 11.72 3.05
C SER A 132 21.28 10.57 2.61
N THR A 133 21.30 9.47 3.36
CA THR A 133 20.46 8.29 3.07
C THR A 133 18.99 8.61 3.31
N THR A 134 18.65 9.28 4.42
CA THR A 134 17.28 9.73 4.69
C THR A 134 16.77 10.66 3.59
N ASP A 135 17.57 11.66 3.17
CA ASP A 135 17.21 12.59 2.11
C ASP A 135 16.95 11.90 0.77
N ASN A 136 17.80 10.92 0.41
CA ASN A 136 17.63 10.16 -0.82
C ASN A 136 16.39 9.25 -0.77
N ILE A 137 16.15 8.55 0.34
CA ILE A 137 15.00 7.65 0.49
C ILE A 137 13.70 8.44 0.55
N ALA A 138 13.62 9.50 1.35
CA ALA A 138 12.45 10.35 1.43
C ALA A 138 12.10 10.94 0.06
N PHE A 139 13.06 11.55 -0.62
CA PHE A 139 12.88 12.09 -1.97
C PHE A 139 12.45 11.00 -2.97
N PHE A 140 13.08 9.83 -2.93
CA PHE A 140 12.70 8.71 -3.80
C PHE A 140 11.26 8.28 -3.57
N LEU A 141 10.85 8.05 -2.31
CA LEU A 141 9.48 7.63 -1.96
C LEU A 141 8.44 8.65 -2.43
N LEU A 142 8.67 9.94 -2.14
CA LEU A 142 7.78 11.02 -2.53
C LEU A 142 7.66 11.14 -4.05
N SER A 143 8.80 11.09 -4.76
CA SER A 143 8.85 11.19 -6.22
C SER A 143 8.22 9.95 -6.89
N TYR A 144 8.53 8.76 -6.36
CA TYR A 144 7.99 7.51 -6.88
C TYR A 144 6.47 7.45 -6.69
N TYR A 145 5.99 7.79 -5.49
CA TYR A 145 4.58 7.91 -5.21
C TYR A 145 3.88 8.89 -6.16
N ARG A 146 4.42 10.11 -6.32
CA ARG A 146 3.86 11.13 -7.24
C ARG A 146 3.77 10.62 -8.68
N ASN A 147 4.79 9.91 -9.15
CA ASN A 147 4.81 9.41 -10.52
C ASN A 147 3.85 8.24 -10.74
N LEU A 148 3.66 7.41 -9.72
CA LEU A 148 2.76 6.26 -9.79
C LEU A 148 1.30 6.68 -9.61
N TYR A 149 1.06 7.67 -8.74
CA TYR A 149 -0.27 8.16 -8.39
C TYR A 149 -0.41 9.66 -8.61
N PRO A 150 -0.28 10.16 -9.85
CA PRO A 150 -0.32 11.61 -10.11
C PRO A 150 -1.62 12.25 -9.65
N VAL A 151 -2.73 11.51 -9.66
CA VAL A 151 -4.04 11.99 -9.20
C VAL A 151 -4.09 12.15 -7.68
N TYR A 152 -3.41 11.27 -6.92
CA TYR A 152 -3.34 11.35 -5.46
C TYR A 152 -2.34 12.40 -4.96
N ALA A 153 -1.31 12.71 -5.76
CA ALA A 153 -0.29 13.69 -5.39
C ALA A 153 -0.81 15.13 -5.30
N GLU A 154 -1.90 15.46 -6.00
CA GLU A 154 -2.38 16.83 -6.16
C GLU A 154 -3.66 17.15 -5.38
N LYS A 155 -4.42 16.18 -4.92
CA LYS A 155 -5.69 16.40 -4.23
C LYS A 155 -5.75 15.63 -2.90
N LYS A 156 -6.07 16.33 -1.83
CA LYS A 156 -6.71 15.75 -0.66
C LYS A 156 -8.09 15.30 -1.13
N ARG A 157 -8.22 14.05 -1.61
CA ARG A 157 -9.51 13.57 -2.11
C ARG A 157 -10.43 13.34 -0.91
N GLU A 158 -11.42 14.19 -0.80
CA GLU A 158 -12.68 13.72 -0.24
C GLU A 158 -13.15 12.57 -1.15
N LEU A 159 -13.42 11.42 -0.57
CA LEU A 159 -13.96 10.28 -1.28
C LEU A 159 -15.28 10.71 -1.94
N VAL A 160 -15.37 10.65 -3.25
CA VAL A 160 -16.56 11.05 -3.98
C VAL A 160 -17.28 9.78 -4.45
N TYR A 161 -18.48 9.55 -3.94
CA TYR A 161 -19.28 8.35 -4.24
C TYR A 161 -19.34 8.03 -5.73
N GLY A 162 -19.60 9.03 -6.57
CA GLY A 162 -19.74 8.85 -8.02
C GLY A 162 -18.46 8.45 -8.77
N GLU A 163 -17.31 8.55 -8.15
CA GLU A 163 -16.03 8.14 -8.77
C GLU A 163 -15.78 6.63 -8.66
N HIS A 164 -16.62 5.90 -7.93
CA HIS A 164 -16.47 4.46 -7.64
C HIS A 164 -17.68 3.66 -8.17
N SER A 165 -18.19 4.01 -9.35
CA SER A 165 -19.40 3.41 -9.92
C SER A 165 -19.31 1.88 -10.06
N GLU A 166 -18.19 1.33 -10.56
CA GLU A 166 -17.99 -0.11 -10.69
C GLU A 166 -18.06 -0.85 -9.33
N PHE A 167 -17.46 -0.25 -8.29
CA PHE A 167 -17.56 -0.78 -6.94
C PHE A 167 -18.99 -0.67 -6.41
N ASN A 168 -19.65 0.48 -6.59
CA ASN A 168 -20.99 0.72 -6.10
C ASN A 168 -21.99 -0.26 -6.71
N GLU A 169 -21.93 -0.45 -8.04
CA GLU A 169 -22.77 -1.42 -8.76
C GLU A 169 -22.55 -2.85 -8.24
N TRP A 170 -21.30 -3.27 -8.14
CA TRP A 170 -20.97 -4.57 -7.57
C TRP A 170 -21.47 -4.73 -6.12
N PHE A 171 -21.29 -3.72 -5.28
CA PHE A 171 -21.72 -3.75 -3.89
C PHE A 171 -23.25 -3.85 -3.81
N ASP A 172 -23.98 -3.07 -4.61
CA ASP A 172 -25.43 -3.08 -4.66
C ASP A 172 -26.00 -4.43 -5.17
N GLU A 173 -25.30 -5.10 -6.09
CA GLU A 173 -25.67 -6.44 -6.56
C GLU A 173 -25.41 -7.55 -5.52
N THR A 174 -24.46 -7.36 -4.62
CA THR A 174 -24.05 -8.37 -3.64
C THR A 174 -24.73 -8.23 -2.28
N GLN A 175 -25.36 -7.09 -2.02
CA GLN A 175 -26.03 -6.81 -0.75
C GLN A 175 -27.56 -6.84 -0.93
N GLU A 176 -28.25 -7.12 0.19
CA GLU A 176 -29.71 -7.03 0.22
C GLU A 176 -30.14 -5.56 0.07
N GLU A 177 -31.24 -5.36 -0.65
CA GLU A 177 -31.83 -4.05 -0.85
C GLU A 177 -32.28 -3.41 0.48
N VAL A 178 -31.90 -2.16 0.70
CA VAL A 178 -32.27 -1.43 1.93
C VAL A 178 -33.56 -0.68 1.71
N VAL A 179 -34.63 -1.06 2.43
CA VAL A 179 -35.93 -0.40 2.32
C VAL A 179 -36.23 0.41 3.59
N VAL A 180 -36.39 1.73 3.44
CA VAL A 180 -36.74 2.64 4.52
C VAL A 180 -38.01 3.39 4.19
N GLY A 181 -39.09 3.19 4.97
CA GLY A 181 -40.37 3.86 4.75
C GLY A 181 -41.03 3.56 3.39
N GLY A 182 -40.72 2.39 2.80
CA GLY A 182 -41.21 1.99 1.48
C GLY A 182 -40.39 2.53 0.30
N ILE A 183 -39.27 3.20 0.57
CA ILE A 183 -38.33 3.68 -0.43
C ILE A 183 -37.12 2.72 -0.46
N SER A 184 -36.82 2.20 -1.65
CA SER A 184 -35.62 1.41 -1.87
C SER A 184 -34.39 2.32 -2.01
N LEU A 185 -33.32 2.00 -1.30
CA LEU A 185 -32.05 2.71 -1.29
C LEU A 185 -30.92 1.78 -1.71
N SER A 186 -29.99 2.28 -2.51
CA SER A 186 -28.77 1.54 -2.87
C SER A 186 -27.94 1.22 -1.62
N PRO A 187 -27.61 -0.03 -1.33
CA PRO A 187 -26.77 -0.42 -0.21
C PRO A 187 -25.45 0.33 -0.14
N SER A 188 -24.76 0.51 -1.29
CA SER A 188 -23.52 1.27 -1.40
C SER A 188 -23.68 2.72 -0.97
N ARG A 189 -24.81 3.35 -1.33
CA ARG A 189 -25.12 4.72 -0.94
C ARG A 189 -25.42 4.84 0.53
N VAL A 190 -26.17 3.91 1.10
CA VAL A 190 -26.45 3.84 2.54
C VAL A 190 -25.15 3.67 3.33
N LEU A 191 -24.25 2.81 2.86
CA LEU A 191 -22.95 2.62 3.48
C LEU A 191 -22.10 3.87 3.41
N PHE A 192 -22.02 4.52 2.22
CA PHE A 192 -21.24 5.75 2.01
C PHE A 192 -21.69 6.89 2.93
N ASP A 193 -23.02 7.11 3.04
CA ASP A 193 -23.57 8.22 3.83
C ASP A 193 -23.64 7.90 5.33
N GLY A 194 -23.77 6.62 5.70
CA GLY A 194 -23.94 6.17 7.07
C GLY A 194 -22.66 5.75 7.78
N ASP A 195 -21.73 5.11 7.07
CA ASP A 195 -20.45 4.64 7.61
C ASP A 195 -19.37 4.71 6.52
N ILE A 196 -18.77 5.87 6.40
CA ILE A 196 -17.74 6.14 5.38
C ILE A 196 -16.48 5.27 5.57
N ASP A 197 -16.17 4.85 6.78
CA ASP A 197 -14.97 4.04 7.05
C ASP A 197 -15.23 2.58 6.66
N ALA A 198 -16.42 2.05 6.89
CA ALA A 198 -16.84 0.75 6.36
C ALA A 198 -16.89 0.77 4.82
N TYR A 199 -17.39 1.85 4.21
CA TYR A 199 -17.35 2.03 2.75
C TYR A 199 -15.92 2.01 2.21
N LYS A 200 -14.99 2.75 2.83
CA LYS A 200 -13.55 2.76 2.46
C LYS A 200 -12.93 1.38 2.58
N THR A 201 -13.25 0.63 3.63
CA THR A 201 -12.74 -0.73 3.83
C THR A 201 -13.19 -1.66 2.71
N SER A 202 -14.47 -1.66 2.39
CA SER A 202 -15.04 -2.48 1.30
C SER A 202 -14.49 -2.07 -0.08
N LEU A 203 -14.35 -0.77 -0.32
CA LEU A 203 -13.74 -0.24 -1.54
C LEU A 203 -12.27 -0.65 -1.66
N SER A 204 -11.50 -0.58 -0.57
CA SER A 204 -10.09 -1.00 -0.55
C SER A 204 -9.94 -2.49 -0.88
N GLU A 205 -10.81 -3.33 -0.35
CA GLU A 205 -10.86 -4.76 -0.67
C GLU A 205 -11.17 -4.99 -2.17
N TYR A 206 -12.16 -4.28 -2.71
CA TYR A 206 -12.52 -4.37 -4.12
C TYR A 206 -11.37 -3.94 -5.04
N LEU A 207 -10.72 -2.82 -4.73
CA LEU A 207 -9.57 -2.30 -5.49
C LEU A 207 -8.35 -3.21 -5.34
N GLY A 208 -8.14 -3.81 -4.17
CA GLY A 208 -7.08 -4.79 -3.93
C GLY A 208 -7.21 -6.03 -4.82
N LYS A 209 -8.42 -6.54 -5.03
CA LYS A 209 -8.69 -7.62 -6.00
C LYS A 209 -8.33 -7.20 -7.43
N ASN A 210 -8.74 -6.00 -7.85
CA ASN A 210 -8.42 -5.49 -9.18
C ASN A 210 -6.92 -5.37 -9.42
N ASP A 211 -6.19 -4.89 -8.41
CA ASP A 211 -4.73 -4.79 -8.45
C ASP A 211 -4.05 -6.15 -8.60
N LEU A 212 -4.46 -7.12 -7.79
CA LEU A 212 -3.93 -8.48 -7.87
C LEU A 212 -4.20 -9.14 -9.23
N ILE A 213 -5.39 -8.93 -9.81
CA ILE A 213 -5.75 -9.42 -11.14
C ILE A 213 -4.86 -8.78 -12.22
N GLU A 214 -4.61 -7.47 -12.14
CA GLU A 214 -3.74 -6.80 -13.10
C GLU A 214 -2.28 -7.26 -12.94
N ARG A 215 -1.81 -7.45 -11.73
CA ARG A 215 -0.48 -8.01 -11.47
C ARG A 215 -0.36 -9.45 -11.98
N LEU A 216 -1.41 -10.24 -11.85
CA LEU A 216 -1.46 -11.58 -12.43
C LEU A 216 -1.34 -11.53 -13.95
N ARG A 217 -2.05 -10.61 -14.60
CA ARG A 217 -2.02 -10.42 -16.07
C ARG A 217 -0.62 -10.11 -16.60
N ILE A 218 0.18 -9.35 -15.86
CA ILE A 218 1.54 -8.96 -16.27
C ILE A 218 2.64 -9.78 -15.58
N SER A 219 2.29 -10.85 -14.88
CA SER A 219 3.25 -11.66 -14.12
C SER A 219 4.30 -12.28 -15.05
N PRO A 220 5.60 -12.12 -14.76
CA PRO A 220 6.67 -12.51 -15.68
C PRO A 220 7.03 -14.00 -15.63
N ASN A 221 6.62 -14.73 -14.60
CA ASN A 221 7.01 -16.11 -14.38
C ASN A 221 6.05 -16.86 -13.45
N PHE A 222 6.20 -18.19 -13.43
CA PHE A 222 5.36 -19.09 -12.64
C PHE A 222 5.37 -18.81 -11.14
N ALA A 223 6.54 -18.55 -10.54
CA ALA A 223 6.63 -18.31 -9.09
C ALA A 223 5.84 -17.07 -8.65
N SER A 224 5.92 -15.98 -9.44
CA SER A 224 5.13 -14.76 -9.20
C SER A 224 3.63 -15.02 -9.36
N THR A 225 3.24 -15.79 -10.37
CA THR A 225 1.84 -16.19 -10.61
C THR A 225 1.29 -17.01 -9.46
N HIS A 226 2.01 -18.03 -9.01
CA HIS A 226 1.61 -18.87 -7.88
C HIS A 226 1.42 -18.07 -6.60
N SER A 227 2.33 -17.13 -6.29
CA SER A 227 2.18 -16.22 -5.14
C SER A 227 0.91 -15.36 -5.22
N LEU A 228 0.63 -14.79 -6.40
CA LEU A 228 -0.55 -13.95 -6.63
C LEU A 228 -1.86 -14.73 -6.54
N ILE A 229 -1.88 -15.98 -7.01
CA ILE A 229 -3.02 -16.88 -6.86
C ILE A 229 -3.28 -17.20 -5.40
N GLY A 230 -2.25 -17.45 -4.59
CA GLY A 230 -2.37 -17.64 -3.16
C GLY A 230 -2.92 -16.40 -2.44
N GLU A 231 -2.55 -15.18 -2.89
CA GLU A 231 -3.12 -13.93 -2.38
C GLU A 231 -4.58 -13.77 -2.82
N LEU A 232 -4.90 -14.00 -4.09
CA LEU A 232 -6.28 -13.93 -4.62
C LEU A 232 -7.22 -14.95 -3.98
N GLY A 233 -6.72 -16.13 -3.64
CA GLY A 233 -7.49 -17.18 -2.96
C GLY A 233 -8.00 -16.81 -1.57
N GLN A 234 -7.48 -15.74 -0.97
CA GLN A 234 -7.96 -15.21 0.31
C GLN A 234 -9.23 -14.35 0.16
N TYR A 235 -9.57 -13.93 -1.06
CA TYR A 235 -10.73 -13.10 -1.33
C TYR A 235 -11.93 -13.94 -1.76
N GLN A 236 -13.11 -13.41 -1.45
CA GLN A 236 -14.41 -13.96 -1.87
C GLN A 236 -15.19 -12.87 -2.63
N ASN A 237 -16.32 -13.26 -3.21
CA ASN A 237 -17.27 -12.32 -3.84
C ASN A 237 -16.62 -11.43 -4.90
N PHE A 238 -16.08 -12.04 -5.95
CA PHE A 238 -15.60 -11.33 -7.12
C PHE A 238 -16.78 -10.75 -7.91
N SER A 239 -16.61 -9.55 -8.47
CA SER A 239 -17.56 -9.02 -9.44
C SER A 239 -17.47 -9.79 -10.76
N LYS A 240 -18.55 -9.72 -11.57
CA LYS A 240 -18.56 -10.33 -12.92
C LYS A 240 -17.39 -9.84 -13.76
N GLU A 241 -17.09 -8.54 -13.69
CA GLU A 241 -15.97 -7.93 -14.41
C GLU A 241 -14.61 -8.42 -13.89
N GLN A 242 -14.45 -8.54 -12.55
CA GLN A 242 -13.24 -9.11 -11.95
C GLN A 242 -13.01 -10.56 -12.39
N ILE A 243 -14.08 -11.36 -12.47
CA ILE A 243 -14.00 -12.74 -12.97
C ILE A 243 -13.54 -12.78 -14.41
N ARG A 244 -14.11 -11.94 -15.28
CA ARG A 244 -13.68 -11.83 -16.68
C ARG A 244 -12.20 -11.47 -16.80
N ARG A 245 -11.79 -10.40 -16.12
CA ARG A 245 -10.39 -9.96 -16.10
C ARG A 245 -9.45 -11.03 -15.55
N LEU A 246 -9.88 -11.78 -14.54
CA LEU A 246 -9.12 -12.88 -13.97
C LEU A 246 -8.89 -14.00 -14.99
N PHE A 247 -9.93 -14.42 -15.70
CA PHE A 247 -9.80 -15.40 -16.77
C PHE A 247 -8.95 -14.88 -17.94
N GLU A 248 -9.10 -13.61 -18.34
CA GLU A 248 -8.25 -12.99 -19.34
C GLU A 248 -6.78 -12.98 -18.90
N ALA A 249 -6.50 -12.67 -17.61
CA ALA A 249 -5.15 -12.71 -17.07
C ALA A 249 -4.50 -14.08 -17.16
N PHE A 250 -5.25 -15.15 -16.91
CA PHE A 250 -4.74 -16.54 -17.11
C PHE A 250 -4.37 -16.84 -18.56
N PHE A 251 -5.05 -16.23 -19.53
CA PHE A 251 -4.83 -16.50 -20.95
C PHE A 251 -3.79 -15.59 -21.60
N PHE A 252 -3.58 -14.39 -21.06
CA PHE A 252 -2.75 -13.35 -21.67
C PHE A 252 -1.27 -13.77 -21.80
N ASN A 253 -0.72 -14.45 -20.80
CA ASN A 253 0.70 -14.80 -20.72
C ASN A 253 0.99 -16.29 -21.02
N ASN A 254 0.16 -16.98 -21.80
CA ASN A 254 0.27 -18.44 -22.00
C ASN A 254 0.29 -19.25 -20.68
N GLN A 255 -0.28 -18.69 -19.63
CA GLN A 255 -0.35 -19.33 -18.31
C GLN A 255 -1.27 -20.55 -18.30
N ILE A 256 -1.97 -20.81 -19.40
CA ILE A 256 -2.78 -22.00 -19.62
C ILE A 256 -1.96 -23.28 -19.41
N SER A 257 -0.69 -23.31 -19.84
CA SER A 257 0.18 -24.45 -19.61
C SER A 257 0.41 -24.75 -18.14
N TRP A 258 0.32 -23.74 -17.29
CA TRP A 258 0.49 -23.89 -15.83
C TRP A 258 -0.78 -24.39 -15.14
N ILE A 259 -1.97 -24.04 -15.66
CA ILE A 259 -3.24 -24.58 -15.17
C ILE A 259 -3.24 -26.10 -15.31
N ALA A 260 -2.69 -26.63 -16.41
CA ALA A 260 -2.64 -28.08 -16.68
C ALA A 260 -1.53 -28.82 -15.90
N THR A 261 -0.53 -28.10 -15.35
CA THR A 261 0.65 -28.71 -14.73
C THR A 261 0.79 -28.45 -13.24
N ASP A 262 0.09 -27.46 -12.70
CA ASP A 262 0.13 -27.09 -11.29
C ASP A 262 -1.24 -27.26 -10.63
N SER A 263 -1.30 -28.11 -9.57
CA SER A 263 -2.56 -28.42 -8.89
C SER A 263 -3.20 -27.21 -8.25
N ASP A 264 -2.41 -26.33 -7.62
CA ASP A 264 -2.93 -25.18 -6.87
C ASP A 264 -3.52 -24.14 -7.81
N VAL A 265 -2.86 -23.91 -8.95
CA VAL A 265 -3.36 -23.03 -10.02
C VAL A 265 -4.63 -23.60 -10.63
N SER A 266 -4.65 -24.91 -10.89
CA SER A 266 -5.80 -25.64 -11.42
C SER A 266 -7.00 -25.59 -10.46
N GLU A 267 -6.77 -25.86 -9.18
CA GLU A 267 -7.80 -25.83 -8.15
C GLU A 267 -8.39 -24.41 -7.98
N PHE A 268 -7.55 -23.39 -7.97
CA PHE A 268 -8.00 -21.99 -7.91
C PHE A 268 -8.85 -21.63 -9.13
N TYR A 269 -8.42 -22.00 -10.34
CA TYR A 269 -9.18 -21.75 -11.57
C TYR A 269 -10.56 -22.40 -11.53
N VAL A 270 -10.62 -23.68 -11.11
CA VAL A 270 -11.88 -24.42 -10.97
C VAL A 270 -12.77 -23.82 -9.89
N MET A 271 -12.20 -23.44 -8.75
CA MET A 271 -12.93 -22.81 -7.66
C MET A 271 -13.58 -21.49 -8.11
N ILE A 272 -12.84 -20.64 -8.82
CA ILE A 272 -13.38 -19.38 -9.34
C ILE A 272 -14.46 -19.64 -10.38
N LEU A 273 -14.27 -20.60 -11.28
CA LEU A 273 -15.29 -20.94 -12.29
C LEU A 273 -16.56 -21.46 -11.63
N GLN A 274 -16.47 -22.49 -10.79
CA GLN A 274 -17.62 -23.12 -10.12
C GLN A 274 -18.36 -22.17 -9.17
N GLY A 275 -17.62 -21.36 -8.42
CA GLY A 275 -18.19 -20.41 -7.48
C GLY A 275 -18.95 -19.24 -8.12
N ASN A 276 -18.74 -18.99 -9.43
CA ASN A 276 -19.25 -17.80 -10.12
C ASN A 276 -20.01 -18.14 -11.42
N GLU A 277 -20.40 -19.39 -11.64
CA GLU A 277 -21.13 -19.80 -12.84
C GLU A 277 -22.40 -18.97 -13.09
N ALA A 278 -23.11 -18.60 -12.02
CA ALA A 278 -24.34 -17.79 -12.14
C ALA A 278 -24.09 -16.37 -12.66
N LEU A 279 -22.86 -15.87 -12.59
CA LEU A 279 -22.49 -14.53 -13.06
C LEU A 279 -22.06 -14.51 -14.53
N LEU A 280 -21.85 -15.68 -15.15
CA LEU A 280 -21.32 -15.84 -16.49
C LEU A 280 -22.42 -16.32 -17.46
N SER A 281 -22.33 -15.89 -18.71
CA SER A 281 -23.20 -16.42 -19.77
C SER A 281 -22.77 -17.85 -20.18
N GLU A 282 -23.69 -18.60 -20.78
CA GLU A 282 -23.39 -19.94 -21.31
C GLU A 282 -22.23 -19.93 -22.34
N GLU A 283 -22.10 -18.86 -23.11
CA GLU A 283 -21.03 -18.70 -24.08
C GLU A 283 -19.68 -18.51 -23.37
N GLU A 284 -19.63 -17.64 -22.34
CA GLU A 284 -18.44 -17.42 -21.50
C GLU A 284 -18.03 -18.71 -20.77
N LEU A 285 -19.00 -19.39 -20.16
CA LEU A 285 -18.76 -20.69 -19.49
C LEU A 285 -18.19 -21.72 -20.45
N THR A 286 -18.74 -21.83 -21.65
CA THR A 286 -18.25 -22.75 -22.68
C THR A 286 -16.84 -22.39 -23.11
N GLN A 287 -16.55 -21.12 -23.31
CA GLN A 287 -15.23 -20.63 -23.66
C GLN A 287 -14.21 -20.95 -22.56
N PHE A 288 -14.52 -20.71 -21.29
CA PHE A 288 -13.61 -20.96 -20.19
C PHE A 288 -13.41 -22.46 -19.95
N ARG A 289 -14.49 -23.27 -20.00
CA ARG A 289 -14.39 -24.73 -19.85
C ARG A 289 -13.59 -25.37 -20.99
N SER A 290 -13.77 -24.91 -22.24
CA SER A 290 -13.06 -25.47 -23.39
C SER A 290 -11.55 -25.22 -23.38
N ARG A 291 -11.09 -24.21 -22.62
CA ARG A 291 -9.68 -23.87 -22.50
C ARG A 291 -9.00 -24.58 -21.33
N TYR A 292 -9.76 -25.19 -20.42
CA TYR A 292 -9.26 -25.98 -19.32
C TYR A 292 -8.95 -27.44 -19.74
N HIS A 293 -9.61 -27.96 -20.77
CA HIS A 293 -9.43 -29.29 -21.36
C HIS A 293 -8.50 -29.22 -22.57
#